data_39960c6edb8042a71d6db07057b67a9e
#
_entry.id   39960c6edb8042a71d6db07057b67a9e
#
_cell.length_a   1.000
_cell.length_b   1.000
_cell.length_c   1.000
_cell.angle_alpha   90.00
_cell.angle_beta   90.00
_cell.angle_gamma   90.00
#
_symmetry.space_group_name_H-M   'P 1'
#
loop_
_entity.id
_entity.type
_entity.pdbx_description
1 polymer ?
#
loop_
_entity_poly.entity_id
_entity_poly.type
_entity_poly.pdbx_seq_one_letter_code
_entity_poly.pdbx_strand_id
1 'polypeptide(L)'
;MTASAARIPVAENSTIDQAEIDHFSSLAKEWWNPTGKFKPLHKFNPVRLTYIRETLCKHFNRDPKASDAFAGLRILDIGCGGGLLCEPLARMGADVVGADASETNIEVAKIHAAQSELEINYRATTAEELADAGETFDVVLNMEVVEHVADVDLFLTACSKMVKPGGLMLVATINRTRKAQALAIFMAERVLGWLPKGTHQYEKLVKPEEIVEPCSAAGLEKVETSGVFYSVLSDSWNRSNDTDVNYMMLLKRPPSEDPEKLKPLA
;
A
#
# COMPACT_ATOMS: atom_id res chain seq x y z
N MET A 1 -1.57 25.65 30.30
CA MET A 1 -0.71 26.17 29.22
C MET A 1 -0.56 25.04 28.23
N THR A 2 -1.39 25.05 27.20
CA THR A 2 -1.37 24.03 26.13
C THR A 2 -0.29 24.44 25.13
N ALA A 3 0.75 23.64 25.02
CA ALA A 3 1.76 23.81 23.98
C ALA A 3 1.08 23.62 22.61
N SER A 4 1.06 24.69 21.82
CA SER A 4 0.68 24.66 20.42
C SER A 4 1.76 23.88 19.68
N ALA A 5 1.41 22.72 19.14
CA ALA A 5 2.27 22.00 18.22
C ALA A 5 2.58 22.92 17.01
N ALA A 6 3.86 23.14 16.75
CA ALA A 6 4.29 23.94 15.61
C ALA A 6 3.87 23.19 14.33
N ARG A 7 3.00 23.81 13.53
CA ARG A 7 2.68 23.31 12.18
C ARG A 7 3.96 23.36 11.34
N ILE A 8 4.40 22.21 10.88
CA ILE A 8 5.45 22.11 9.87
C ILE A 8 4.86 22.73 8.59
N PRO A 9 5.53 23.71 7.94
CA PRO A 9 5.05 24.25 6.68
C PRO A 9 5.04 23.14 5.63
N VAL A 10 3.87 22.84 5.04
CA VAL A 10 3.73 21.94 3.91
C VAL A 10 4.53 22.56 2.74
N ALA A 11 5.56 21.87 2.29
CA ALA A 11 6.34 22.30 1.13
C ALA A 11 5.44 22.29 -0.13
N GLU A 12 5.67 23.20 -1.08
CA GLU A 12 4.90 23.31 -2.33
C GLU A 12 4.87 22.01 -3.19
N ASN A 13 5.64 20.99 -2.81
CA ASN A 13 5.74 19.67 -3.45
C ASN A 13 5.58 18.53 -2.42
N SER A 14 4.55 18.56 -1.61
CA SER A 14 4.28 17.52 -0.61
C SER A 14 3.00 16.76 -0.92
N THR A 15 3.03 15.43 -0.81
CA THR A 15 1.85 14.56 -0.90
C THR A 15 1.09 14.44 0.41
N ILE A 16 1.54 15.13 1.47
CA ILE A 16 0.92 15.08 2.80
C ILE A 16 -0.45 15.76 2.80
N ASP A 17 -1.49 15.01 3.14
CA ASP A 17 -2.78 15.55 3.62
C ASP A 17 -2.78 15.48 5.15
N GLN A 18 -2.54 16.62 5.81
CA GLN A 18 -2.42 16.68 7.27
C GLN A 18 -3.69 16.22 7.99
N ALA A 19 -4.86 16.43 7.38
CA ALA A 19 -6.12 16.00 7.99
C ALA A 19 -6.25 14.47 8.02
N GLU A 20 -5.76 13.79 6.98
CA GLU A 20 -5.70 12.33 6.94
C GLU A 20 -4.69 11.79 7.96
N ILE A 21 -3.49 12.39 8.06
CA ILE A 21 -2.50 12.00 9.06
C ILE A 21 -3.05 12.14 10.47
N ASP A 22 -3.68 13.28 10.78
CA ASP A 22 -4.28 13.54 12.10
C ASP A 22 -5.41 12.53 12.40
N HIS A 23 -6.22 12.21 11.39
CA HIS A 23 -7.29 11.22 11.49
C HIS A 23 -6.73 9.84 11.85
N PHE A 24 -5.80 9.29 11.05
CA PHE A 24 -5.22 7.97 11.30
C PHE A 24 -4.39 7.93 12.59
N SER A 25 -3.67 8.99 12.93
CA SER A 25 -2.95 9.10 14.20
C SER A 25 -3.89 9.01 15.41
N SER A 26 -5.08 9.60 15.32
CA SER A 26 -6.09 9.52 16.37
C SER A 26 -6.62 8.10 16.61
N LEU A 27 -6.51 7.24 15.60
CA LEU A 27 -6.96 5.84 15.62
C LEU A 27 -5.82 4.85 15.87
N ALA A 28 -4.59 5.31 16.04
CA ALA A 28 -3.40 4.44 16.04
C ALA A 28 -3.47 3.27 17.05
N LYS A 29 -4.07 3.48 18.22
CA LYS A 29 -4.23 2.43 19.25
C LYS A 29 -5.16 1.29 18.84
N GLU A 30 -5.98 1.50 17.80
CA GLU A 30 -6.95 0.52 17.31
C GLU A 30 -6.37 -0.39 16.20
N TRP A 31 -5.16 -0.11 15.68
CA TRP A 31 -4.59 -0.86 14.56
C TRP A 31 -4.64 -2.38 14.74
N TRP A 32 -4.31 -2.88 15.90
CA TRP A 32 -4.24 -4.30 16.21
C TRP A 32 -5.47 -4.87 16.90
N ASN A 33 -6.54 -4.07 16.99
CA ASN A 33 -7.84 -4.53 17.47
C ASN A 33 -8.69 -5.09 16.31
N PRO A 34 -8.79 -6.44 16.13
CA PRO A 34 -9.49 -7.03 14.99
C PRO A 34 -11.01 -6.82 15.01
N THR A 35 -11.55 -6.35 16.13
CA THR A 35 -12.97 -6.01 16.31
C THR A 35 -13.22 -4.51 16.35
N GLY A 36 -12.15 -3.71 16.36
CA GLY A 36 -12.16 -2.25 16.40
C GLY A 36 -12.42 -1.59 15.05
N LYS A 37 -11.99 -0.34 14.95
CA LYS A 37 -12.21 0.50 13.77
C LYS A 37 -11.50 -0.02 12.51
N PHE A 38 -10.38 -0.75 12.65
CA PHE A 38 -9.65 -1.37 11.55
C PHE A 38 -10.09 -2.81 11.21
N LYS A 39 -11.20 -3.29 11.80
CA LYS A 39 -11.79 -4.59 11.45
C LYS A 39 -11.93 -4.82 9.93
N PRO A 40 -12.32 -3.83 9.09
CA PRO A 40 -12.35 -4.01 7.65
C PRO A 40 -10.99 -4.39 7.06
N LEU A 41 -9.91 -3.73 7.49
CA LEU A 41 -8.56 -4.03 7.02
C LEU A 41 -8.08 -5.40 7.49
N HIS A 42 -8.39 -5.79 8.73
CA HIS A 42 -8.09 -7.15 9.22
C HIS A 42 -8.78 -8.22 8.37
N LYS A 43 -10.02 -8.00 7.97
CA LYS A 43 -10.75 -8.92 7.08
C LYS A 43 -10.25 -8.90 5.64
N PHE A 44 -9.75 -7.76 5.18
CA PHE A 44 -9.20 -7.60 3.84
C PHE A 44 -7.78 -8.17 3.71
N ASN A 45 -7.02 -8.18 4.80
CA ASN A 45 -5.60 -8.58 4.80
C ASN A 45 -5.33 -9.98 4.19
N PRO A 46 -6.14 -11.04 4.48
CA PRO A 46 -5.89 -12.36 3.90
C PRO A 46 -5.89 -12.37 2.36
N VAL A 47 -6.82 -11.68 1.70
CA VAL A 47 -6.87 -11.64 0.23
C VAL A 47 -5.72 -10.82 -0.35
N ARG A 48 -5.32 -9.71 0.30
CA ARG A 48 -4.15 -8.91 -0.09
C ARG A 48 -2.87 -9.75 0.02
N LEU A 49 -2.65 -10.41 1.14
CA LEU A 49 -1.47 -11.27 1.37
C LEU A 49 -1.42 -12.45 0.39
N THR A 50 -2.56 -13.06 0.09
CA THR A 50 -2.63 -14.12 -0.93
C THR A 50 -2.22 -13.58 -2.30
N TYR A 51 -2.75 -12.45 -2.71
CA TYR A 51 -2.41 -11.81 -3.98
C TYR A 51 -0.92 -11.44 -4.06
N ILE A 52 -0.40 -10.80 -3.02
CA ILE A 52 1.03 -10.45 -2.91
C ILE A 52 1.87 -11.72 -3.03
N ARG A 53 1.58 -12.76 -2.23
CA ARG A 53 2.35 -14.00 -2.20
C ARG A 53 2.38 -14.70 -3.57
N GLU A 54 1.22 -14.90 -4.18
CA GLU A 54 1.11 -15.52 -5.50
C GLU A 54 1.88 -14.73 -6.55
N THR A 55 1.72 -13.40 -6.57
CA THR A 55 2.36 -12.51 -7.53
C THR A 55 3.88 -12.51 -7.38
N LEU A 56 4.38 -12.32 -6.16
CA LEU A 56 5.81 -12.26 -5.92
C LEU A 56 6.48 -13.63 -6.16
N CYS A 57 5.88 -14.72 -5.67
CA CYS A 57 6.44 -16.05 -5.90
C CYS A 57 6.51 -16.40 -7.38
N LYS A 58 5.47 -16.07 -8.15
CA LYS A 58 5.46 -16.24 -9.61
C LYS A 58 6.56 -15.42 -10.30
N HIS A 59 6.67 -14.13 -9.92
CA HIS A 59 7.61 -13.21 -10.56
C HIS A 59 9.08 -13.53 -10.25
N PHE A 60 9.38 -13.79 -8.98
CA PHE A 60 10.73 -14.08 -8.51
C PHE A 60 11.10 -15.58 -8.52
N ASN A 61 10.26 -16.42 -9.13
CA ASN A 61 10.42 -17.87 -9.23
C ASN A 61 10.67 -18.54 -7.87
N ARG A 62 9.77 -18.32 -6.92
CA ARG A 62 9.80 -18.82 -5.54
C ARG A 62 8.70 -19.84 -5.31
N ASP A 63 8.92 -20.77 -4.38
CA ASP A 63 7.87 -21.69 -3.93
C ASP A 63 6.88 -20.95 -3.01
N PRO A 64 5.60 -20.82 -3.41
CA PRO A 64 4.60 -20.17 -2.57
C PRO A 64 4.27 -20.95 -1.29
N LYS A 65 4.75 -22.18 -1.11
CA LYS A 65 4.55 -22.97 0.11
C LYS A 65 5.71 -22.84 1.09
N ALA A 66 6.84 -22.31 0.66
CA ALA A 66 7.98 -22.09 1.55
C ALA A 66 7.64 -21.08 2.66
N SER A 67 8.08 -21.33 3.87
CA SER A 67 7.88 -20.42 5.01
C SER A 67 8.66 -19.11 4.84
N ASP A 68 9.76 -19.15 4.12
CA ASP A 68 10.68 -18.06 3.81
C ASP A 68 10.61 -17.63 2.33
N ALA A 69 9.42 -17.72 1.74
CA ALA A 69 9.19 -17.45 0.32
C ALA A 69 9.73 -16.08 -0.16
N PHE A 70 9.90 -15.12 0.74
CA PHE A 70 10.39 -13.77 0.43
C PHE A 70 11.83 -13.52 0.89
N ALA A 71 12.57 -14.56 1.29
CA ALA A 71 13.95 -14.42 1.70
C ALA A 71 14.81 -13.68 0.67
N GLY A 72 15.53 -12.64 1.10
CA GLY A 72 16.36 -11.80 0.26
C GLY A 72 15.64 -10.78 -0.62
N LEU A 73 14.31 -10.66 -0.54
CA LEU A 73 13.57 -9.55 -1.13
C LEU A 73 13.50 -8.38 -0.16
N ARG A 74 13.85 -7.19 -0.64
CA ARG A 74 13.68 -5.94 0.07
C ARG A 74 12.35 -5.31 -0.34
N ILE A 75 11.42 -5.18 0.62
CA ILE A 75 10.04 -4.76 0.37
C ILE A 75 9.75 -3.47 1.13
N LEU A 76 9.25 -2.45 0.42
CA LEU A 76 8.67 -1.25 1.02
C LEU A 76 7.15 -1.41 1.14
N ASP A 77 6.62 -1.16 2.32
CA ASP A 77 5.19 -0.93 2.57
C ASP A 77 5.01 0.55 2.89
N ILE A 78 4.58 1.34 1.90
CA ILE A 78 4.37 2.80 2.06
C ILE A 78 2.96 3.06 2.54
N GLY A 79 2.81 3.92 3.57
CA GLY A 79 1.56 4.07 4.31
C GLY A 79 1.25 2.84 5.16
N CYS A 80 2.26 2.25 5.79
CA CYS A 80 2.15 0.96 6.48
C CYS A 80 1.23 0.98 7.71
N GLY A 81 0.83 2.16 8.20
CA GLY A 81 0.01 2.31 9.41
C GLY A 81 0.63 1.59 10.61
N GLY A 82 -0.15 0.74 11.27
CA GLY A 82 0.32 -0.08 12.40
C GLY A 82 1.09 -1.35 12.00
N GLY A 83 1.43 -1.56 10.72
CA GLY A 83 2.27 -2.68 10.28
C GLY A 83 1.52 -3.97 9.95
N LEU A 84 0.21 -3.91 9.66
CA LEU A 84 -0.62 -5.10 9.39
C LEU A 84 -0.14 -5.94 8.21
N LEU A 85 0.53 -5.35 7.21
CA LEU A 85 1.16 -6.07 6.11
C LEU A 85 2.64 -6.35 6.38
N CYS A 86 3.35 -5.42 7.01
CA CYS A 86 4.78 -5.56 7.28
C CYS A 86 5.11 -6.84 8.05
N GLU A 87 4.36 -7.15 9.12
CA GLU A 87 4.67 -8.34 9.94
C GLU A 87 4.50 -9.67 9.20
N PRO A 88 3.40 -9.94 8.47
CA PRO A 88 3.31 -11.15 7.67
C PRO A 88 4.40 -11.26 6.60
N LEU A 89 4.82 -10.15 5.98
CA LEU A 89 5.90 -10.13 4.99
C LEU A 89 7.25 -10.46 5.63
N ALA A 90 7.54 -9.91 6.80
CA ALA A 90 8.74 -10.23 7.58
C ALA A 90 8.76 -11.71 8.02
N ARG A 91 7.61 -12.27 8.46
CA ARG A 91 7.49 -13.70 8.78
C ARG A 91 7.74 -14.62 7.58
N MET A 92 7.53 -14.11 6.35
CA MET A 92 7.86 -14.81 5.10
C MET A 92 9.32 -14.56 4.64
N GLY A 93 10.15 -13.94 5.48
CA GLY A 93 11.59 -13.77 5.25
C GLY A 93 11.99 -12.50 4.48
N ALA A 94 11.08 -11.58 4.22
CA ALA A 94 11.43 -10.32 3.56
C ALA A 94 12.22 -9.38 4.48
N ASP A 95 13.15 -8.60 3.89
CA ASP A 95 13.70 -7.38 4.48
C ASP A 95 12.67 -6.25 4.29
N VAL A 96 11.90 -5.96 5.35
CA VAL A 96 10.76 -5.05 5.26
C VAL A 96 11.13 -3.67 5.78
N VAL A 97 10.87 -2.65 4.97
CA VAL A 97 10.81 -1.25 5.36
C VAL A 97 9.33 -0.84 5.40
N GLY A 98 8.82 -0.51 6.58
CA GLY A 98 7.50 0.07 6.77
C GLY A 98 7.61 1.58 6.91
N ALA A 99 6.99 2.34 6.04
CA ALA A 99 7.02 3.80 6.06
C ALA A 99 5.61 4.38 6.20
N ASP A 100 5.45 5.35 7.08
CA ASP A 100 4.18 6.08 7.28
C ASP A 100 4.51 7.52 7.70
N ALA A 101 3.72 8.48 7.25
CA ALA A 101 3.92 9.88 7.60
C ALA A 101 3.55 10.19 9.07
N SER A 102 2.76 9.32 9.73
CA SER A 102 2.38 9.44 11.13
C SER A 102 3.42 8.78 12.05
N GLU A 103 4.14 9.58 12.82
CA GLU A 103 5.02 9.08 13.90
C GLU A 103 4.27 8.17 14.88
N THR A 104 3.00 8.50 15.19
CA THR A 104 2.17 7.73 16.12
C THR A 104 1.86 6.33 15.58
N ASN A 105 1.57 6.19 14.29
CA ASN A 105 1.38 4.89 13.64
C ASN A 105 2.66 4.07 13.69
N ILE A 106 3.80 4.68 13.37
CA ILE A 106 5.12 4.04 13.40
C ILE A 106 5.47 3.55 14.81
N GLU A 107 5.16 4.32 15.84
CA GLU A 107 5.38 3.90 17.23
C GLU A 107 4.56 2.66 17.59
N VAL A 108 3.28 2.64 17.20
CA VAL A 108 2.41 1.46 17.41
C VAL A 108 2.96 0.24 16.65
N ALA A 109 3.38 0.42 15.39
CA ALA A 109 3.95 -0.65 14.59
C ALA A 109 5.24 -1.23 15.22
N LYS A 110 6.15 -0.39 15.69
CA LYS A 110 7.38 -0.80 16.40
C LYS A 110 7.09 -1.59 17.66
N ILE A 111 6.15 -1.12 18.48
CA ILE A 111 5.78 -1.80 19.72
C ILE A 111 5.22 -3.19 19.42
N HIS A 112 4.32 -3.31 18.44
CA HIS A 112 3.71 -4.60 18.13
C HIS A 112 4.72 -5.58 17.50
N ALA A 113 5.58 -5.10 16.60
CA ALA A 113 6.64 -5.92 16.02
C ALA A 113 7.62 -6.45 17.10
N ALA A 114 7.99 -5.61 18.07
CA ALA A 114 8.82 -6.04 19.19
C ALA A 114 8.14 -7.11 20.06
N GLN A 115 6.83 -7.00 20.32
CA GLN A 115 6.04 -8.03 21.00
C GLN A 115 5.96 -9.34 20.21
N SER A 116 6.04 -9.23 18.89
CA SER A 116 6.01 -10.35 17.95
C SER A 116 7.40 -10.90 17.63
N GLU A 117 8.46 -10.41 18.27
CA GLU A 117 9.86 -10.77 18.03
C GLU A 117 10.29 -10.64 16.56
N LEU A 118 9.80 -9.58 15.88
CA LEU A 118 10.09 -9.29 14.48
C LEU A 118 11.01 -8.07 14.37
N GLU A 119 12.02 -8.18 13.52
CA GLU A 119 12.87 -7.07 13.12
C GLU A 119 12.34 -6.45 11.83
N ILE A 120 11.74 -5.27 11.93
CA ILE A 120 11.19 -4.51 10.79
C ILE A 120 11.70 -3.07 10.89
N ASN A 121 12.17 -2.53 9.76
CA ASN A 121 12.67 -1.17 9.71
C ASN A 121 11.50 -0.17 9.52
N TYR A 122 10.89 0.25 10.60
CA TYR A 122 9.83 1.25 10.58
C TYR A 122 10.35 2.67 10.63
N ARG A 123 9.88 3.52 9.70
CA ARG A 123 10.31 4.92 9.52
C ARG A 123 9.12 5.87 9.43
N ALA A 124 9.14 6.93 10.24
CA ALA A 124 8.23 8.07 10.07
C ALA A 124 8.80 8.95 8.95
N THR A 125 8.27 8.80 7.73
CA THR A 125 8.80 9.45 6.52
C THR A 125 7.78 9.37 5.38
N THR A 126 8.01 10.11 4.32
CA THR A 126 7.18 10.13 3.10
C THR A 126 7.81 9.36 1.94
N ALA A 127 7.01 9.12 0.90
CA ALA A 127 7.51 8.48 -0.33
C ALA A 127 8.57 9.34 -1.02
N GLU A 128 8.39 10.66 -1.01
CA GLU A 128 9.30 11.62 -1.62
C GLU A 128 10.66 11.63 -0.92
N GLU A 129 10.66 11.66 0.43
CA GLU A 129 11.89 11.65 1.22
C GLU A 129 12.70 10.36 0.98
N LEU A 130 12.04 9.21 0.89
CA LEU A 130 12.69 7.94 0.56
C LEU A 130 13.24 7.92 -0.86
N ALA A 131 12.48 8.44 -1.82
CA ALA A 131 12.91 8.52 -3.22
C ALA A 131 14.09 9.49 -3.40
N ASP A 132 14.06 10.64 -2.72
CA ASP A 132 15.13 11.63 -2.74
C ASP A 132 16.41 11.13 -2.03
N ALA A 133 16.27 10.27 -1.03
CA ALA A 133 17.37 9.55 -0.42
C ALA A 133 17.97 8.44 -1.31
N GLY A 134 17.39 8.19 -2.50
CA GLY A 134 17.85 7.17 -3.43
C GLY A 134 17.57 5.73 -2.99
N GLU A 135 16.60 5.53 -2.10
CA GLU A 135 16.18 4.21 -1.64
C GLU A 135 15.57 3.40 -2.79
N THR A 136 15.87 2.11 -2.84
CA THR A 136 15.32 1.21 -3.88
C THR A 136 14.93 -0.14 -3.29
N PHE A 137 13.89 -0.74 -3.86
CA PHE A 137 13.26 -1.95 -3.36
C PHE A 137 12.97 -2.93 -4.50
N ASP A 138 12.98 -4.22 -4.18
CA ASP A 138 12.55 -5.26 -5.12
C ASP A 138 11.03 -5.20 -5.32
N VAL A 139 10.30 -4.77 -4.26
CA VAL A 139 8.85 -4.60 -4.27
C VAL A 139 8.47 -3.33 -3.51
N VAL A 140 7.57 -2.54 -4.07
CA VAL A 140 6.90 -1.42 -3.41
C VAL A 140 5.41 -1.74 -3.29
N LEU A 141 4.90 -1.75 -2.07
CA LEU A 141 3.48 -1.92 -1.77
C LEU A 141 2.86 -0.58 -1.43
N ASN A 142 1.72 -0.30 -2.04
CA ASN A 142 0.90 0.89 -1.85
C ASN A 142 -0.55 0.40 -1.69
N MET A 143 -0.93 0.05 -0.45
CA MET A 143 -2.14 -0.69 -0.16
C MET A 143 -3.12 0.15 0.66
N GLU A 144 -4.15 0.72 0.02
CA GLU A 144 -5.14 1.63 0.62
C GLU A 144 -4.49 2.93 1.12
N VAL A 145 -3.67 3.57 0.28
CA VAL A 145 -2.93 4.81 0.61
C VAL A 145 -3.17 5.90 -0.41
N VAL A 146 -3.18 5.56 -1.71
CA VAL A 146 -3.19 6.54 -2.80
C VAL A 146 -4.40 7.48 -2.76
N GLU A 147 -5.53 7.05 -2.20
CA GLU A 147 -6.73 7.87 -1.98
C GLU A 147 -6.61 8.87 -0.82
N HIS A 148 -5.57 8.77 0.00
CA HIS A 148 -5.34 9.60 1.19
C HIS A 148 -4.24 10.64 1.01
N VAL A 149 -3.59 10.68 -0.16
CA VAL A 149 -2.53 11.66 -0.45
C VAL A 149 -3.09 12.92 -1.10
N ALA A 150 -2.42 14.05 -0.90
CA ALA A 150 -2.82 15.33 -1.47
C ALA A 150 -2.54 15.43 -2.98
N ASP A 151 -1.49 14.74 -3.47
CA ASP A 151 -1.09 14.72 -4.88
C ASP A 151 -0.75 13.29 -5.29
N VAL A 152 -1.66 12.68 -6.04
CA VAL A 152 -1.56 11.28 -6.50
C VAL A 152 -0.42 11.09 -7.49
N ASP A 153 -0.23 12.03 -8.41
CA ASP A 153 0.78 11.92 -9.46
C ASP A 153 2.20 12.02 -8.89
N LEU A 154 2.41 12.97 -7.98
CA LEU A 154 3.68 13.14 -7.28
C LEU A 154 4.01 11.90 -6.43
N PHE A 155 3.04 11.41 -5.66
CA PHE A 155 3.19 10.23 -4.82
C PHE A 155 3.53 8.97 -5.63
N LEU A 156 2.77 8.67 -6.68
CA LEU A 156 3.00 7.50 -7.53
C LEU A 156 4.32 7.59 -8.29
N THR A 157 4.73 8.82 -8.69
CA THR A 157 6.03 9.06 -9.31
C THR A 157 7.17 8.75 -8.33
N ALA A 158 7.06 9.21 -7.08
CA ALA A 158 8.04 8.91 -6.03
C ALA A 158 8.12 7.41 -5.74
N CYS A 159 6.98 6.75 -5.54
CA CYS A 159 6.89 5.30 -5.36
C CYS A 159 7.52 4.53 -6.54
N SER A 160 7.23 4.98 -7.77
CA SER A 160 7.78 4.36 -8.97
C SER A 160 9.29 4.44 -9.02
N LYS A 161 9.90 5.59 -8.70
CA LYS A 161 11.37 5.76 -8.68
C LYS A 161 12.08 4.75 -7.78
N MET A 162 11.43 4.33 -6.70
CA MET A 162 12.00 3.39 -5.73
C MET A 162 11.93 1.93 -6.17
N VAL A 163 11.24 1.59 -7.26
CA VAL A 163 11.20 0.20 -7.77
C VAL A 163 12.49 -0.09 -8.54
N LYS A 164 13.25 -1.10 -8.13
CA LYS A 164 14.46 -1.56 -8.85
C LYS A 164 14.12 -2.04 -10.27
N PRO A 165 15.09 -2.00 -11.22
CA PRO A 165 14.95 -2.71 -12.50
C PRO A 165 14.59 -4.19 -12.29
N GLY A 166 13.55 -4.68 -12.96
CA GLY A 166 13.00 -6.01 -12.75
C GLY A 166 12.08 -6.15 -11.52
N GLY A 167 11.94 -5.09 -10.70
CA GLY A 167 11.08 -5.07 -9.52
C GLY A 167 9.60 -4.82 -9.82
N LEU A 168 8.80 -4.87 -8.77
CA LEU A 168 7.33 -4.76 -8.83
C LEU A 168 6.81 -3.62 -7.96
N MET A 169 5.69 -3.03 -8.38
CA MET A 169 4.84 -2.22 -7.52
C MET A 169 3.41 -2.80 -7.51
N LEU A 170 2.82 -2.91 -6.33
CA LEU A 170 1.44 -3.32 -6.15
C LEU A 170 0.67 -2.17 -5.53
N VAL A 171 -0.48 -1.83 -6.12
CA VAL A 171 -1.37 -0.77 -5.64
C VAL A 171 -2.73 -1.37 -5.38
N ALA A 172 -3.33 -1.08 -4.23
CA ALA A 172 -4.72 -1.40 -3.94
C ALA A 172 -5.46 -0.15 -3.50
N THR A 173 -6.66 0.07 -4.03
CA THR A 173 -7.52 1.21 -3.69
C THR A 173 -8.96 0.99 -4.18
N ILE A 174 -9.81 2.00 -3.95
CA ILE A 174 -11.20 2.04 -4.37
C ILE A 174 -11.33 2.86 -5.66
N ASN A 175 -12.04 2.28 -6.65
CA ASN A 175 -12.26 2.92 -7.94
C ASN A 175 -13.30 4.05 -7.85
N ARG A 176 -13.09 5.14 -8.57
CA ARG A 176 -14.02 6.27 -8.66
C ARG A 176 -15.17 5.98 -9.63
N THR A 177 -16.10 5.10 -9.22
CA THR A 177 -17.31 4.76 -9.95
C THR A 177 -18.58 5.06 -9.15
N ARG A 178 -19.71 5.20 -9.84
CA ARG A 178 -21.01 5.34 -9.17
C ARG A 178 -21.37 4.08 -8.36
N LYS A 179 -20.92 2.92 -8.80
CA LYS A 179 -21.09 1.63 -8.09
C LYS A 179 -20.31 1.62 -6.80
N ALA A 180 -19.03 2.06 -6.82
CA ALA A 180 -18.20 2.19 -5.62
C ALA A 180 -18.82 3.18 -4.63
N GLN A 181 -19.28 4.34 -5.10
CA GLN A 181 -19.95 5.33 -4.26
C GLN A 181 -21.20 4.76 -3.59
N ALA A 182 -22.07 4.09 -4.36
CA ALA A 182 -23.31 3.49 -3.82
C ALA A 182 -23.00 2.38 -2.80
N LEU A 183 -21.99 1.53 -3.08
CA LEU A 183 -21.58 0.45 -2.17
C LEU A 183 -20.88 0.98 -0.93
N ALA A 184 -20.01 1.99 -1.05
CA ALA A 184 -19.36 2.61 0.09
C ALA A 184 -20.39 3.20 1.08
N ILE A 185 -21.41 3.90 0.56
CA ILE A 185 -22.50 4.42 1.37
C ILE A 185 -23.32 3.27 2.00
N PHE A 186 -23.67 2.25 1.21
CA PHE A 186 -24.49 1.13 1.67
C PHE A 186 -23.76 0.30 2.74
N MET A 187 -22.49 -0.01 2.51
CA MET A 187 -21.66 -0.81 3.42
C MET A 187 -21.33 -0.04 4.69
N ALA A 188 -20.99 1.24 4.58
CA ALA A 188 -20.67 2.08 5.74
C ALA A 188 -21.87 2.32 6.64
N GLU A 189 -23.06 2.56 6.06
CA GLU A 189 -24.23 3.01 6.83
C GLU A 189 -25.13 1.85 7.31
N ARG A 190 -25.24 0.76 6.55
CA ARG A 190 -26.27 -0.26 6.79
C ARG A 190 -25.78 -1.64 7.18
N VAL A 191 -24.64 -2.08 6.70
CA VAL A 191 -24.20 -3.48 6.89
C VAL A 191 -23.18 -3.62 7.99
N LEU A 192 -22.29 -2.67 8.14
CA LEU A 192 -21.09 -2.85 8.96
C LEU A 192 -20.96 -1.86 10.12
N GLY A 193 -21.59 -0.69 10.04
CA GLY A 193 -21.44 0.36 11.05
C GLY A 193 -19.97 0.76 11.29
N TRP A 194 -19.09 0.49 10.30
CA TRP A 194 -17.65 0.47 10.48
C TRP A 194 -16.99 1.82 10.31
N LEU A 195 -17.64 2.75 9.62
CA LEU A 195 -17.04 4.04 9.32
C LEU A 195 -17.96 5.20 9.71
N PRO A 196 -17.40 6.30 10.23
CA PRO A 196 -18.13 7.55 10.39
C PRO A 196 -18.65 8.04 9.03
N LYS A 197 -19.81 8.71 9.03
CA LYS A 197 -20.36 9.31 7.81
C LYS A 197 -19.34 10.26 7.19
N GLY A 198 -19.07 10.12 5.88
CA GLY A 198 -18.18 11.01 5.14
C GLY A 198 -16.71 10.55 5.05
N THR A 199 -16.38 9.32 5.43
CA THR A 199 -15.00 8.81 5.41
C THR A 199 -14.44 8.63 3.99
N HIS A 200 -15.29 8.41 2.97
CA HIS A 200 -14.86 8.35 1.58
C HIS A 200 -15.47 9.51 0.79
N GLN A 201 -14.67 10.53 0.53
CA GLN A 201 -15.02 11.57 -0.43
C GLN A 201 -14.85 10.98 -1.83
N TYR A 202 -15.93 10.96 -2.63
CA TYR A 202 -15.94 10.38 -3.99
C TYR A 202 -14.79 10.91 -4.86
N GLU A 203 -14.44 12.17 -4.68
CA GLU A 203 -13.39 12.88 -5.42
C GLU A 203 -11.99 12.35 -5.10
N LYS A 204 -11.78 11.76 -3.93
CA LYS A 204 -10.51 11.16 -3.50
C LYS A 204 -10.33 9.73 -4.01
N LEU A 205 -11.38 9.08 -4.49
CA LEU A 205 -11.28 7.74 -5.09
C LEU A 205 -10.47 7.81 -6.39
N VAL A 206 -9.67 6.78 -6.68
CA VAL A 206 -8.69 6.82 -7.75
C VAL A 206 -9.05 5.82 -8.85
N LYS A 207 -9.11 6.30 -10.10
CA LYS A 207 -9.35 5.42 -11.26
C LYS A 207 -8.08 4.67 -11.65
N PRO A 208 -8.21 3.47 -12.25
CA PRO A 208 -7.05 2.73 -12.75
C PRO A 208 -6.13 3.53 -13.68
N GLU A 209 -6.71 4.39 -14.54
CA GLU A 209 -5.97 5.22 -15.48
C GLU A 209 -5.09 6.26 -14.75
N GLU A 210 -5.59 6.82 -13.66
CA GLU A 210 -4.89 7.81 -12.84
C GLU A 210 -3.69 7.21 -12.08
N ILE A 211 -3.62 5.88 -11.96
CA ILE A 211 -2.43 5.17 -11.47
C ILE A 211 -1.47 4.87 -12.62
N VAL A 212 -2.01 4.37 -13.74
CA VAL A 212 -1.18 3.92 -14.86
C VAL A 212 -0.39 5.06 -15.48
N GLU A 213 -0.99 6.25 -15.61
CA GLU A 213 -0.38 7.39 -16.31
C GLU A 213 0.94 7.85 -15.63
N PRO A 214 0.97 8.26 -14.35
CA PRO A 214 2.20 8.67 -13.69
C PRO A 214 3.20 7.53 -13.53
N CYS A 215 2.74 6.31 -13.29
CA CYS A 215 3.62 5.14 -13.18
C CYS A 215 4.31 4.82 -14.50
N SER A 216 3.59 4.89 -15.63
CA SER A 216 4.15 4.66 -16.96
C SER A 216 5.13 5.77 -17.35
N ALA A 217 4.81 7.03 -17.05
CA ALA A 217 5.73 8.15 -17.24
C ALA A 217 7.04 7.97 -16.44
N ALA A 218 6.96 7.33 -15.27
CA ALA A 218 8.10 6.98 -14.43
C ALA A 218 8.78 5.63 -14.79
N GLY A 219 8.38 4.99 -15.91
CA GLY A 219 9.01 3.77 -16.45
C GLY A 219 8.51 2.45 -15.88
N LEU A 220 7.32 2.41 -15.30
CA LEU A 220 6.64 1.17 -14.94
C LEU A 220 5.64 0.75 -16.02
N GLU A 221 5.45 -0.53 -16.18
CA GLU A 221 4.46 -1.14 -17.09
C GLU A 221 3.34 -1.80 -16.28
N LYS A 222 2.07 -1.54 -16.64
CA LYS A 222 0.94 -2.24 -16.03
C LYS A 222 0.94 -3.69 -16.52
N VAL A 223 0.91 -4.65 -15.58
CA VAL A 223 0.86 -6.08 -15.87
C VAL A 223 -0.57 -6.60 -15.82
N GLU A 224 -1.27 -6.35 -14.71
CA GLU A 224 -2.64 -6.80 -14.51
C GLU A 224 -3.41 -5.90 -13.54
N THR A 225 -4.74 -6.03 -13.58
CA THR A 225 -5.65 -5.46 -12.58
C THR A 225 -6.63 -6.53 -12.16
N SER A 226 -6.78 -6.75 -10.85
CA SER A 226 -7.69 -7.72 -10.25
C SER A 226 -8.71 -6.98 -9.40
N GLY A 227 -9.99 -7.21 -9.62
CA GLY A 227 -11.04 -6.71 -8.73
C GLY A 227 -11.08 -7.47 -7.42
N VAL A 228 -11.67 -6.83 -6.41
CA VAL A 228 -11.90 -7.44 -5.09
C VAL A 228 -13.29 -7.09 -4.60
N PHE A 229 -14.02 -8.06 -4.09
CA PHE A 229 -15.35 -7.86 -3.52
C PHE A 229 -15.50 -8.57 -2.18
N TYR A 230 -16.36 -8.00 -1.33
CA TYR A 230 -16.73 -8.61 -0.07
C TYR A 230 -18.00 -9.47 -0.24
N SER A 231 -17.90 -10.75 0.11
CA SER A 231 -19.03 -11.67 0.14
C SER A 231 -19.67 -11.67 1.54
N VAL A 232 -20.90 -11.17 1.63
CA VAL A 232 -21.65 -11.17 2.89
C VAL A 232 -21.97 -12.60 3.36
N LEU A 233 -22.16 -13.54 2.42
CA LEU A 233 -22.49 -14.93 2.72
C LEU A 233 -21.34 -15.69 3.39
N SER A 234 -20.11 -15.46 2.92
CA SER A 234 -18.90 -16.11 3.47
C SER A 234 -18.15 -15.22 4.45
N ASP A 235 -18.63 -14.01 4.71
CA ASP A 235 -17.98 -12.99 5.55
C ASP A 235 -16.49 -12.79 5.21
N SER A 236 -16.15 -12.80 3.90
CA SER A 236 -14.78 -12.76 3.41
C SER A 236 -14.62 -11.95 2.13
N TRP A 237 -13.41 -11.42 1.92
CA TRP A 237 -13.00 -10.78 0.68
C TRP A 237 -12.52 -11.81 -0.33
N ASN A 238 -12.88 -11.61 -1.59
CA ASN A 238 -12.55 -12.52 -2.69
C ASN A 238 -12.10 -11.73 -3.92
N ARG A 239 -11.19 -12.31 -4.69
CA ARG A 239 -10.78 -11.74 -5.98
C ARG A 239 -11.86 -11.94 -7.04
N SER A 240 -11.91 -11.03 -8.02
CA SER A 240 -12.82 -11.08 -9.16
C SER A 240 -12.22 -10.37 -10.37
N ASN A 241 -12.91 -10.47 -11.51
CA ASN A 241 -12.58 -9.68 -12.70
C ASN A 241 -13.27 -8.31 -12.70
N ASP A 242 -14.18 -8.06 -11.76
CA ASP A 242 -14.90 -6.81 -11.62
C ASP A 242 -14.08 -5.81 -10.82
N THR A 243 -13.58 -4.79 -11.49
CA THR A 243 -12.73 -3.73 -10.94
C THR A 243 -13.50 -2.45 -10.62
N ASP A 244 -14.82 -2.47 -10.71
CA ASP A 244 -15.66 -1.27 -10.54
C ASP A 244 -15.66 -0.70 -9.11
N VAL A 245 -15.24 -1.47 -8.10
CA VAL A 245 -15.27 -1.04 -6.70
C VAL A 245 -13.86 -1.07 -6.12
N ASN A 246 -13.43 -2.19 -5.57
CA ASN A 246 -12.04 -2.32 -5.08
C ASN A 246 -11.21 -3.04 -6.13
N TYR A 247 -9.99 -2.60 -6.32
CA TYR A 247 -9.06 -3.26 -7.22
C TYR A 247 -7.64 -3.28 -6.68
N MET A 248 -6.88 -4.26 -7.14
CA MET A 248 -5.45 -4.39 -6.94
C MET A 248 -4.77 -4.39 -8.31
N MET A 249 -3.76 -3.56 -8.47
CA MET A 249 -3.01 -3.40 -9.72
C MET A 249 -1.56 -3.83 -9.50
N LEU A 250 -1.04 -4.59 -10.45
CA LEU A 250 0.35 -4.97 -10.53
C LEU A 250 1.03 -4.17 -11.63
N LEU A 251 2.11 -3.48 -11.24
CA LEU A 251 3.02 -2.80 -12.16
C LEU A 251 4.43 -3.39 -12.01
N LYS A 252 5.22 -3.31 -13.07
CA LYS A 252 6.59 -3.85 -13.14
C LYS A 252 7.52 -2.83 -13.76
N ARG A 253 8.72 -2.71 -13.21
CA ARG A 253 9.81 -2.03 -13.90
C ARG A 253 10.52 -3.03 -14.82
N PRO A 254 10.66 -2.74 -16.12
CA PRO A 254 11.50 -3.58 -16.99
C PRO A 254 12.90 -3.76 -16.41
N PRO A 255 13.56 -4.90 -16.66
CA PRO A 255 14.97 -5.07 -16.34
C PRO A 255 15.79 -3.98 -17.03
N SER A 256 16.91 -3.57 -16.41
CA SER A 256 17.87 -2.73 -17.14
C SER A 256 18.34 -3.49 -18.39
N GLU A 257 18.32 -2.81 -19.53
CA GLU A 257 18.96 -3.34 -20.73
C GLU A 257 20.43 -3.60 -20.40
N ASP A 258 20.86 -4.86 -20.51
CA ASP A 258 22.26 -5.23 -20.35
C ASP A 258 23.00 -4.82 -21.64
N PRO A 259 23.89 -3.81 -21.59
CA PRO A 259 24.59 -3.33 -22.80
C PRO A 259 25.44 -4.42 -23.48
N GLU A 260 25.77 -5.50 -22.76
CA GLU A 260 26.55 -6.62 -23.33
C GLU A 260 25.72 -7.58 -24.22
N LYS A 261 24.37 -7.58 -24.06
CA LYS A 261 23.49 -8.39 -24.92
C LYS A 261 23.14 -7.73 -26.25
N LEU A 262 23.53 -6.46 -26.46
CA LEU A 262 23.31 -5.70 -27.68
C LEU A 262 24.48 -5.74 -28.67
N LYS A 263 25.57 -6.51 -28.37
CA LYS A 263 26.63 -6.74 -29.38
C LYS A 263 26.12 -7.69 -30.43
N PRO A 264 26.02 -7.29 -31.71
CA PRO A 264 25.70 -8.22 -32.78
C PRO A 264 26.79 -9.31 -32.81
N LEU A 265 26.33 -10.55 -32.91
CA LEU A 265 27.22 -11.69 -33.21
C LEU A 265 27.99 -11.35 -34.50
N ALA A 266 29.30 -11.13 -34.35
CA ALA A 266 30.23 -10.90 -35.46
C ALA A 266 30.50 -12.18 -36.24
#